data_42afc5ba546d245a4f7100395febb01b
#
_entry.id   42afc5ba546d245a4f7100395febb01b
#
_cell.length_a   1.000
_cell.length_b   1.000
_cell.length_c   1.000
_cell.angle_alpha   90.00
_cell.angle_beta   90.00
_cell.angle_gamma   90.00
#
_symmetry.space_group_name_H-M   'P 1'
#
loop_
_entity.id
_entity.type
_entity.pdbx_description
1 polymer ?
#
loop_
_entity_poly.entity_id
_entity_poly.type
_entity_poly.pdbx_seq_one_letter_code
_entity_poly.pdbx_strand_id
1 'polypeptide(L)'
;MLAITNHTFPKDAEETLERFGHRVLRLVPHPDLPSPIASHPDTLLFFAPDTIFCTKSYYEIATRELDEISSVYGAPIRFIKKEYESEYPKDVLLNALPLGKYLFCNSKTIAKELLLLEFLHCHVNQGYTKCSSLPLENQALITADASIAKCAKEHGIDVLQIQKGHISLPGYDYGFIGGCASFAPRGGMNTVFFCGNLSGHPDAHRIESFCDLHNFSVVNLSQDRLCDTGTIFMI
;
A
#
# COMPACT_ATOMS: atom_id res chain seq x y z
N MET A 1 -14.39 -9.59 1.59
CA MET A 1 -13.36 -9.09 0.67
C MET A 1 -12.11 -9.95 0.83
N LEU A 2 -11.24 -9.95 -0.17
CA LEU A 2 -9.91 -10.56 -0.09
C LEU A 2 -8.90 -9.51 0.38
N ALA A 3 -8.18 -9.81 1.46
CA ALA A 3 -7.08 -9.02 1.98
C ALA A 3 -5.76 -9.63 1.51
N ILE A 4 -5.04 -8.95 0.64
CA ILE A 4 -3.74 -9.39 0.12
C ILE A 4 -2.65 -8.79 1.01
N THR A 5 -1.83 -9.66 1.58
CA THR A 5 -0.81 -9.29 2.57
C THR A 5 0.56 -9.87 2.20
N ASN A 6 1.59 -9.42 2.90
CA ASN A 6 2.90 -10.03 2.78
C ASN A 6 2.95 -11.43 3.42
N HIS A 7 3.96 -12.19 3.10
CA HIS A 7 4.14 -13.57 3.57
C HIS A 7 4.33 -13.67 5.11
N THR A 8 4.92 -12.66 5.75
CA THR A 8 5.16 -12.61 7.20
C THR A 8 4.07 -11.87 7.98
N PHE A 9 2.90 -11.62 7.38
CA PHE A 9 1.81 -10.90 8.02
C PHE A 9 1.47 -11.51 9.40
N PRO A 10 1.37 -10.71 10.48
CA PRO A 10 1.16 -11.21 11.82
C PRO A 10 -0.13 -12.03 11.93
N LYS A 11 -0.06 -13.15 12.66
CA LYS A 11 -1.18 -14.09 12.76
C LYS A 11 -2.38 -13.49 13.52
N ASP A 12 -2.15 -12.74 14.56
CA ASP A 12 -3.20 -12.05 15.32
C ASP A 12 -3.88 -10.94 14.52
N ALA A 13 -3.12 -10.27 13.64
CA ALA A 13 -3.66 -9.33 12.66
C ALA A 13 -4.54 -10.03 11.61
N GLU A 14 -4.11 -11.19 11.11
CA GLU A 14 -4.90 -12.04 10.22
C GLU A 14 -6.21 -12.48 10.88
N GLU A 15 -6.15 -13.05 12.10
CA GLU A 15 -7.32 -13.48 12.85
C GLU A 15 -8.30 -12.32 13.11
N THR A 16 -7.78 -11.09 13.27
CA THR A 16 -8.61 -9.90 13.39
C THR A 16 -9.30 -9.56 12.08
N LEU A 17 -8.60 -9.56 10.95
CA LEU A 17 -9.21 -9.36 9.62
C LEU A 17 -10.29 -10.41 9.34
N GLU A 18 -10.06 -11.67 9.68
CA GLU A 18 -11.05 -12.75 9.52
C GLU A 18 -12.30 -12.53 10.38
N ARG A 19 -12.17 -12.04 11.61
CA ARG A 19 -13.31 -11.63 12.47
C ARG A 19 -14.12 -10.49 11.85
N PHE A 20 -13.48 -9.65 11.04
CA PHE A 20 -14.16 -8.62 10.24
C PHE A 20 -14.74 -9.14 8.92
N GLY A 21 -14.64 -10.46 8.65
CA GLY A 21 -15.20 -11.12 7.47
C GLY A 21 -14.32 -11.02 6.22
N HIS A 22 -13.04 -10.72 6.39
CA HIS A 22 -12.07 -10.69 5.29
C HIS A 22 -11.28 -12.00 5.25
N ARG A 23 -11.11 -12.57 4.05
CA ARG A 23 -10.20 -13.70 3.85
C ARG A 23 -8.80 -13.17 3.52
N VAL A 24 -7.78 -13.73 4.12
CA VAL A 24 -6.39 -13.30 3.89
C VAL A 24 -5.70 -14.20 2.85
N LEU A 25 -5.00 -13.58 1.91
CA LEU A 25 -4.11 -14.22 0.96
C LEU A 25 -2.72 -13.64 1.11
N ARG A 26 -1.75 -14.51 1.40
CA ARG A 26 -0.35 -14.13 1.59
C ARG A 26 0.42 -14.27 0.29
N LEU A 27 1.14 -13.23 -0.10
CA LEU A 27 2.01 -13.25 -1.26
C LEU A 27 3.32 -13.99 -0.95
N VAL A 28 3.81 -14.77 -1.89
CA VAL A 28 5.13 -15.40 -1.80
C VAL A 28 6.25 -14.37 -2.02
N PRO A 29 7.42 -14.53 -1.40
CA PRO A 29 8.54 -13.62 -1.58
C PRO A 29 9.14 -13.71 -2.99
N HIS A 30 9.51 -12.57 -3.58
CA HIS A 30 10.31 -12.51 -4.80
C HIS A 30 11.81 -12.69 -4.45
N PRO A 31 12.55 -13.64 -5.07
CA PRO A 31 13.93 -13.96 -4.68
C PRO A 31 14.93 -12.83 -4.94
N ASP A 32 14.68 -11.96 -5.90
CA ASP A 32 15.60 -10.86 -6.28
C ASP A 32 15.37 -9.58 -5.47
N LEU A 33 14.37 -9.56 -4.57
CA LEU A 33 14.11 -8.40 -3.71
C LEU A 33 14.73 -8.61 -2.32
N PRO A 34 15.11 -7.51 -1.62
CA PRO A 34 15.54 -7.59 -0.23
C PRO A 34 14.50 -8.25 0.67
N SER A 35 14.93 -9.20 1.51
CA SER A 35 14.05 -10.02 2.35
C SER A 35 12.94 -9.23 3.09
N PRO A 36 13.20 -8.05 3.68
CA PRO A 36 12.15 -7.31 4.39
C PRO A 36 10.97 -6.85 3.53
N ILE A 37 11.21 -6.63 2.22
CA ILE A 37 10.20 -6.12 1.27
C ILE A 37 9.85 -7.13 0.16
N ALA A 38 10.44 -8.31 0.20
CA ALA A 38 10.36 -9.30 -0.88
C ALA A 38 8.94 -9.79 -1.18
N SER A 39 8.02 -9.68 -0.23
CA SER A 39 6.60 -10.03 -0.40
C SER A 39 5.63 -8.87 -0.16
N HIS A 40 6.13 -7.63 -0.15
CA HIS A 40 5.30 -6.45 0.02
C HIS A 40 4.31 -6.29 -1.14
N PRO A 41 2.99 -6.30 -0.90
CA PRO A 41 2.00 -6.21 -1.97
C PRO A 41 2.17 -4.97 -2.86
N ASP A 42 2.46 -3.81 -2.29
CA ASP A 42 2.64 -2.54 -3.00
C ASP A 42 3.95 -2.44 -3.79
N THR A 43 4.88 -3.34 -3.54
CA THR A 43 6.09 -3.51 -4.36
C THR A 43 5.80 -4.46 -5.52
N LEU A 44 5.08 -5.54 -5.29
CA LEU A 44 4.88 -6.64 -6.23
C LEU A 44 3.72 -6.44 -7.20
N LEU A 45 2.71 -5.65 -6.80
CA LEU A 45 1.46 -5.46 -7.54
C LEU A 45 1.08 -3.99 -7.67
N PHE A 46 0.53 -3.64 -8.83
CA PHE A 46 -0.17 -2.37 -9.02
C PHE A 46 -1.57 -2.64 -9.57
N PHE A 47 -2.59 -2.13 -8.90
CA PHE A 47 -3.99 -2.25 -9.30
C PHE A 47 -4.43 -1.00 -10.06
N ALA A 48 -4.71 -1.16 -11.36
CA ALA A 48 -5.45 -0.19 -12.17
C ALA A 48 -6.92 -0.62 -12.26
N PRO A 49 -7.86 0.25 -12.67
CA PRO A 49 -9.29 -0.07 -12.68
C PRO A 49 -9.66 -1.34 -13.45
N ASP A 50 -8.95 -1.65 -14.53
CA ASP A 50 -9.23 -2.74 -15.45
C ASP A 50 -8.05 -3.71 -15.66
N THR A 51 -6.99 -3.58 -14.84
CA THR A 51 -5.75 -4.33 -15.05
C THR A 51 -4.94 -4.43 -13.76
N ILE A 52 -4.32 -5.57 -13.53
CA ILE A 52 -3.33 -5.77 -12.47
C ILE A 52 -1.95 -5.85 -13.14
N PHE A 53 -0.98 -5.08 -12.65
CA PHE A 53 0.40 -5.14 -13.14
C PHE A 53 1.29 -5.89 -12.17
N CYS A 54 2.16 -6.74 -12.69
CA CYS A 54 3.27 -7.37 -11.99
C CYS A 54 4.46 -7.58 -12.95
N THR A 55 5.60 -8.08 -12.47
CA THR A 55 6.66 -8.57 -13.34
C THR A 55 6.33 -9.96 -13.86
N LYS A 56 6.93 -10.35 -14.99
CA LYS A 56 6.73 -11.69 -15.53
C LYS A 56 7.34 -12.76 -14.62
N SER A 57 8.53 -12.49 -14.09
CA SER A 57 9.20 -13.40 -13.13
C SER A 57 8.35 -13.64 -11.89
N TYR A 58 7.70 -12.60 -11.36
CA TYR A 58 6.85 -12.74 -10.19
C TYR A 58 5.59 -13.58 -10.49
N TYR A 59 4.97 -13.38 -11.65
CA TYR A 59 3.83 -14.22 -12.06
C TYR A 59 4.21 -15.71 -12.14
N GLU A 60 5.39 -16.02 -12.68
CA GLU A 60 5.87 -17.41 -12.79
C GLU A 60 6.09 -18.06 -11.40
N ILE A 61 6.44 -17.28 -10.39
CA ILE A 61 6.65 -17.74 -9.00
C ILE A 61 5.31 -17.87 -8.25
N ALA A 62 4.38 -16.95 -8.45
CA ALA A 62 3.14 -16.76 -7.68
C ALA A 62 1.88 -17.00 -8.52
N THR A 63 1.94 -17.84 -9.55
CA THR A 63 0.84 -18.04 -10.50
C THR A 63 -0.49 -18.33 -9.82
N ARG A 64 -0.52 -19.20 -8.83
CA ARG A 64 -1.74 -19.58 -8.11
C ARG A 64 -2.38 -18.40 -7.39
N GLU A 65 -1.57 -17.66 -6.62
CA GLU A 65 -2.01 -16.48 -5.86
C GLU A 65 -2.50 -15.38 -6.81
N LEU A 66 -1.77 -15.15 -7.89
CA LEU A 66 -2.08 -14.10 -8.85
C LEU A 66 -3.32 -14.42 -9.69
N ASP A 67 -3.52 -15.67 -10.10
CA ASP A 67 -4.74 -16.12 -10.78
C ASP A 67 -5.97 -15.96 -9.88
N GLU A 68 -5.84 -16.28 -8.59
CA GLU A 68 -6.90 -16.05 -7.61
C GLU A 68 -7.21 -14.55 -7.44
N ILE A 69 -6.18 -13.71 -7.31
CA ILE A 69 -6.32 -12.25 -7.23
C ILE A 69 -7.01 -11.70 -8.49
N SER A 70 -6.57 -12.12 -9.68
CA SER A 70 -7.16 -11.73 -10.95
C SER A 70 -8.64 -12.09 -11.03
N SER A 71 -8.98 -13.31 -10.59
CA SER A 71 -10.37 -13.79 -10.56
C SER A 71 -11.25 -12.98 -9.60
N VAL A 72 -10.77 -12.66 -8.41
CA VAL A 72 -11.52 -11.90 -7.40
C VAL A 72 -11.67 -10.43 -7.80
N TYR A 73 -10.58 -9.83 -8.29
CA TYR A 73 -10.58 -8.42 -8.73
C TYR A 73 -11.37 -8.21 -10.02
N GLY A 74 -11.50 -9.26 -10.84
CA GLY A 74 -12.22 -9.23 -12.11
C GLY A 74 -11.46 -8.55 -13.26
N ALA A 75 -10.12 -8.49 -13.19
CA ALA A 75 -9.28 -7.87 -14.20
C ALA A 75 -8.05 -8.73 -14.55
N PRO A 76 -7.59 -8.70 -15.82
CA PRO A 76 -6.44 -9.47 -16.26
C PRO A 76 -5.13 -8.95 -15.69
N ILE A 77 -4.15 -9.84 -15.60
CA ILE A 77 -2.78 -9.50 -15.26
C ILE A 77 -2.02 -9.10 -16.53
N ARG A 78 -1.29 -8.01 -16.44
CA ARG A 78 -0.34 -7.55 -17.47
C ARG A 78 1.07 -7.42 -16.88
N PHE A 79 2.06 -7.76 -17.68
CA PHE A 79 3.44 -7.69 -17.27
C PHE A 79 4.07 -6.35 -17.64
N ILE A 80 4.83 -5.79 -16.71
CA ILE A 80 5.77 -4.71 -17.05
C ILE A 80 6.99 -5.32 -17.74
N LYS A 81 7.72 -4.51 -18.51
CA LYS A 81 8.90 -4.98 -19.29
C LYS A 81 10.15 -5.17 -18.44
N LYS A 82 10.26 -4.41 -17.34
CA LYS A 82 11.39 -4.51 -16.43
C LYS A 82 11.16 -5.58 -15.39
N GLU A 83 12.24 -6.20 -14.95
CA GLU A 83 12.28 -7.07 -13.78
C GLU A 83 12.90 -6.35 -12.58
N TYR A 84 12.65 -6.87 -11.36
CA TYR A 84 13.22 -6.30 -10.14
C TYR A 84 14.72 -6.56 -10.05
N GLU A 85 15.41 -5.64 -9.40
CA GLU A 85 16.75 -5.82 -8.88
C GLU A 85 16.76 -5.40 -7.41
N SER A 86 17.69 -5.93 -6.62
CA SER A 86 17.74 -5.73 -5.17
C SER A 86 18.04 -4.30 -4.72
N GLU A 87 18.57 -3.46 -5.63
CA GLU A 87 19.02 -2.11 -5.30
C GLU A 87 18.01 -1.06 -5.75
N TYR A 88 17.69 -0.13 -4.81
CA TYR A 88 16.93 1.06 -5.14
C TYR A 88 17.62 1.85 -6.28
N PRO A 89 16.90 2.34 -7.30
CA PRO A 89 15.42 2.41 -7.39
C PRO A 89 14.79 1.29 -8.25
N LYS A 90 15.44 0.17 -8.43
CA LYS A 90 14.95 -0.91 -9.31
C LYS A 90 13.97 -1.86 -8.62
N ASP A 91 13.79 -1.69 -7.32
CA ASP A 91 12.86 -2.39 -6.45
C ASP A 91 11.48 -1.71 -6.31
N VAL A 92 11.32 -0.47 -6.84
CA VAL A 92 10.08 0.34 -6.69
C VAL A 92 9.26 0.46 -7.98
N LEU A 93 9.42 -0.47 -8.92
CA LEU A 93 8.85 -0.38 -10.27
C LEU A 93 7.32 -0.22 -10.32
N LEU A 94 6.61 -0.73 -9.32
CA LEU A 94 5.14 -0.70 -9.22
C LEU A 94 4.62 0.13 -8.04
N ASN A 95 5.53 0.71 -7.23
CA ASN A 95 5.15 1.42 -6.01
C ASN A 95 4.64 2.84 -6.30
N ALA A 96 3.45 2.93 -6.87
CA ALA A 96 2.73 4.17 -7.18
C ALA A 96 1.37 4.20 -6.51
N LEU A 97 0.85 5.40 -6.23
CA LEU A 97 -0.44 5.62 -5.59
C LEU A 97 -1.46 6.17 -6.59
N PRO A 98 -2.42 5.39 -7.06
CA PRO A 98 -3.62 5.92 -7.70
C PRO A 98 -4.52 6.55 -6.63
N LEU A 99 -4.96 7.80 -6.87
CA LEU A 99 -5.84 8.55 -5.98
C LEU A 99 -6.81 9.40 -6.81
N GLY A 100 -8.04 8.94 -6.95
CA GLY A 100 -9.02 9.50 -7.87
C GLY A 100 -8.50 9.50 -9.31
N LYS A 101 -8.45 10.67 -9.94
CA LYS A 101 -7.92 10.83 -11.31
C LYS A 101 -6.39 10.97 -11.37
N TYR A 102 -5.70 10.95 -10.25
CA TYR A 102 -4.27 11.20 -10.16
C TYR A 102 -3.48 9.90 -9.95
N LEU A 103 -2.25 9.87 -10.50
CA LEU A 103 -1.24 8.88 -10.19
C LEU A 103 -0.03 9.58 -9.58
N PHE A 104 0.12 9.46 -8.26
CA PHE A 104 1.31 9.93 -7.56
C PHE A 104 2.41 8.89 -7.70
N CYS A 105 3.56 9.29 -8.22
CA CYS A 105 4.69 8.39 -8.41
C CYS A 105 6.00 9.16 -8.61
N ASN A 106 7.12 8.49 -8.38
CA ASN A 106 8.38 8.97 -8.89
C ASN A 106 8.50 8.55 -10.37
N SER A 107 8.18 9.45 -11.29
CA SER A 107 8.13 9.16 -12.73
C SER A 107 9.48 8.75 -13.34
N LYS A 108 10.60 8.90 -12.59
CA LYS A 108 11.94 8.48 -13.02
C LYS A 108 12.22 7.01 -12.72
N THR A 109 11.54 6.43 -11.73
CA THR A 109 11.81 5.08 -11.21
C THR A 109 10.71 4.08 -11.54
N ILE A 110 9.45 4.54 -11.64
CA ILE A 110 8.28 3.71 -11.92
C ILE A 110 8.35 3.04 -13.31
N ALA A 111 7.71 1.90 -13.47
CA ALA A 111 7.56 1.24 -14.76
C ALA A 111 6.83 2.14 -15.77
N LYS A 112 7.33 2.20 -17.01
CA LYS A 112 6.77 3.10 -18.04
C LYS A 112 5.34 2.73 -18.42
N GLU A 113 4.96 1.49 -18.27
CA GLU A 113 3.62 0.98 -18.52
C GLU A 113 2.58 1.68 -17.66
N LEU A 114 2.92 2.02 -16.40
CA LEU A 114 2.02 2.74 -15.50
C LEU A 114 1.84 4.20 -15.93
N LEU A 115 2.86 4.79 -16.59
CA LEU A 115 2.77 6.15 -17.12
C LEU A 115 1.94 6.24 -18.42
N LEU A 116 1.49 5.10 -18.97
CA LEU A 116 0.59 5.07 -20.13
C LEU A 116 -0.89 4.94 -19.72
N LEU A 117 -1.16 4.78 -18.42
CA LEU A 117 -2.52 4.72 -17.91
C LEU A 117 -3.19 6.09 -17.93
N GLU A 118 -4.53 6.10 -18.01
CA GLU A 118 -5.34 7.33 -18.09
C GLU A 118 -5.46 8.05 -16.71
N PHE A 119 -4.30 8.44 -16.16
CA PHE A 119 -4.20 9.25 -14.95
C PHE A 119 -3.54 10.60 -15.23
N LEU A 120 -3.86 11.60 -14.43
CA LEU A 120 -3.05 12.82 -14.33
C LEU A 120 -1.83 12.52 -13.43
N HIS A 121 -0.64 12.57 -14.01
CA HIS A 121 0.58 12.19 -13.31
C HIS A 121 1.05 13.30 -12.36
N CYS A 122 1.22 12.94 -11.09
CA CYS A 122 1.75 13.78 -10.03
C CYS A 122 3.14 13.28 -9.64
N HIS A 123 4.18 13.98 -10.13
CA HIS A 123 5.57 13.60 -9.80
C HIS A 123 5.90 13.92 -8.35
N VAL A 124 6.45 12.94 -7.63
CA VAL A 124 7.00 13.08 -6.29
C VAL A 124 8.43 12.52 -6.23
N ASN A 125 9.21 12.92 -5.23
CA ASN A 125 10.59 12.44 -5.11
C ASN A 125 10.70 11.06 -4.45
N GLN A 126 9.63 10.61 -3.77
CA GLN A 126 9.58 9.31 -3.08
C GLN A 126 9.38 8.17 -4.07
N GLY A 127 10.28 7.17 -4.07
CA GLY A 127 10.14 5.96 -4.88
C GLY A 127 9.08 5.00 -4.33
N TYR A 128 9.07 4.80 -3.02
CA TYR A 128 8.03 4.02 -2.33
C TYR A 128 6.77 4.86 -2.09
N THR A 129 6.15 5.36 -3.16
CA THR A 129 5.07 6.34 -3.08
C THR A 129 3.82 5.77 -2.42
N LYS A 130 3.40 4.55 -2.81
CA LYS A 130 2.22 3.88 -2.22
C LYS A 130 2.49 3.51 -0.76
N CYS A 131 3.65 2.92 -0.48
CA CYS A 131 4.04 2.55 0.87
C CYS A 131 4.11 3.75 1.82
N SER A 132 4.58 4.91 1.33
CA SER A 132 4.65 6.16 2.10
C SER A 132 3.30 6.86 2.31
N SER A 133 2.21 6.33 1.74
CA SER A 133 0.94 7.03 1.61
C SER A 133 -0.24 6.16 2.00
N LEU A 134 -1.03 6.60 2.98
CA LEU A 134 -2.31 6.01 3.33
C LEU A 134 -3.43 6.88 2.74
N PRO A 135 -4.06 6.50 1.62
CA PRO A 135 -5.20 7.22 1.09
C PRO A 135 -6.45 6.95 1.94
N LEU A 136 -7.31 7.96 2.08
CA LEU A 136 -8.67 7.86 2.58
C LEU A 136 -9.61 8.13 1.40
N GLU A 137 -9.96 7.08 0.68
CA GLU A 137 -10.64 7.15 -0.62
C GLU A 137 -9.91 8.07 -1.63
N ASN A 138 -10.66 8.99 -2.29
CA ASN A 138 -10.15 9.81 -3.38
C ASN A 138 -9.86 11.26 -2.98
N GLN A 139 -10.02 11.63 -1.70
CA GLN A 139 -10.04 13.04 -1.29
C GLN A 139 -9.02 13.39 -0.20
N ALA A 140 -8.52 12.40 0.53
CA ALA A 140 -7.63 12.65 1.65
C ALA A 140 -6.45 11.67 1.68
N LEU A 141 -5.36 12.09 2.32
CA LEU A 141 -4.10 11.35 2.34
C LEU A 141 -3.36 11.60 3.65
N ILE A 142 -2.86 10.53 4.26
CA ILE A 142 -1.93 10.61 5.39
C ILE A 142 -0.54 10.19 4.91
N THR A 143 0.48 11.02 5.17
CA THR A 143 1.86 10.73 4.77
C THR A 143 2.87 11.42 5.69
N ALA A 144 4.05 10.83 5.85
CA ALA A 144 5.20 11.49 6.47
C ALA A 144 6.11 12.19 5.44
N ASP A 145 5.92 11.93 4.14
CA ASP A 145 6.77 12.45 3.07
C ASP A 145 6.34 13.86 2.65
N ALA A 146 7.27 14.83 2.77
CA ALA A 146 6.99 16.23 2.46
C ALA A 146 6.73 16.48 0.96
N SER A 147 7.36 15.71 0.06
CA SER A 147 7.16 15.88 -1.39
C SER A 147 5.79 15.39 -1.83
N ILE A 148 5.32 14.27 -1.25
CA ILE A 148 3.97 13.76 -1.46
C ILE A 148 2.94 14.72 -0.87
N ALA A 149 3.14 15.15 0.38
CA ALA A 149 2.22 16.09 1.05
C ALA A 149 2.06 17.40 0.28
N LYS A 150 3.16 17.96 -0.22
CA LYS A 150 3.14 19.20 -1.03
C LYS A 150 2.36 18.97 -2.33
N CYS A 151 2.74 17.94 -3.08
CA CYS A 151 2.13 17.64 -4.37
C CYS A 151 0.62 17.38 -4.23
N ALA A 152 0.19 16.60 -3.22
CA ALA A 152 -1.22 16.31 -3.00
C ALA A 152 -2.03 17.56 -2.66
N LYS A 153 -1.51 18.46 -1.82
CA LYS A 153 -2.16 19.76 -1.50
C LYS A 153 -2.32 20.65 -2.72
N GLU A 154 -1.32 20.70 -3.61
CA GLU A 154 -1.39 21.47 -4.87
C GLU A 154 -2.49 20.96 -5.81
N HIS A 155 -2.91 19.70 -5.64
CA HIS A 155 -4.01 19.10 -6.41
C HIS A 155 -5.35 19.05 -5.66
N GLY A 156 -5.45 19.76 -4.54
CA GLY A 156 -6.69 19.90 -3.77
C GLY A 156 -7.05 18.67 -2.93
N ILE A 157 -6.09 17.78 -2.68
CA ILE A 157 -6.23 16.65 -1.76
C ILE A 157 -6.02 17.15 -0.33
N ASP A 158 -6.90 16.76 0.60
CA ASP A 158 -6.70 17.04 2.02
C ASP A 158 -5.57 16.15 2.57
N VAL A 159 -4.63 16.74 3.31
CA VAL A 159 -3.40 16.01 3.70
C VAL A 159 -3.09 16.22 5.17
N LEU A 160 -3.05 15.11 5.90
CA LEU A 160 -2.42 15.05 7.21
C LEU A 160 -0.96 14.65 7.05
N GLN A 161 -0.06 15.59 7.32
CA GLN A 161 1.36 15.28 7.43
C GLN A 161 1.73 14.88 8.86
N ILE A 162 2.33 13.69 9.00
CA ILE A 162 2.70 13.06 10.27
C ILE A 162 4.22 12.98 10.45
N GLN A 163 4.65 12.65 11.67
CA GLN A 163 6.06 12.37 11.97
C GLN A 163 6.49 11.04 11.35
N LYS A 164 7.74 10.97 10.88
CA LYS A 164 8.38 9.75 10.36
C LYS A 164 9.06 8.97 11.49
N GLY A 165 9.29 7.65 11.27
CA GLY A 165 10.21 6.87 12.11
C GLY A 165 9.55 6.06 13.22
N HIS A 166 8.22 6.00 13.28
CA HIS A 166 7.49 5.32 14.37
C HIS A 166 6.80 4.01 13.93
N ILE A 167 7.11 3.53 12.73
CA ILE A 167 6.59 2.30 12.14
C ILE A 167 7.76 1.34 11.96
N SER A 168 7.64 0.11 12.44
CA SER A 168 8.68 -0.90 12.34
C SER A 168 8.75 -1.48 10.93
N LEU A 169 9.96 -1.63 10.40
CA LEU A 169 10.27 -2.48 9.24
C LEU A 169 11.61 -3.15 9.52
N PRO A 170 11.63 -4.43 9.89
CA PRO A 170 12.89 -5.13 10.21
C PRO A 170 13.88 -5.05 9.06
N GLY A 171 15.12 -4.64 9.36
CA GLY A 171 16.17 -4.45 8.35
C GLY A 171 16.28 -3.03 7.78
N TYR A 172 15.37 -2.14 8.14
CA TYR A 172 15.39 -0.72 7.80
C TYR A 172 15.24 0.14 9.05
N ASP A 173 15.62 1.41 8.98
CA ASP A 173 15.51 2.36 10.11
C ASP A 173 14.06 2.55 10.55
N TYR A 174 13.12 2.55 9.60
CA TYR A 174 11.69 2.64 9.82
C TYR A 174 10.89 2.22 8.57
N GLY A 175 9.63 1.88 8.77
CA GLY A 175 8.65 1.65 7.73
C GLY A 175 7.72 2.85 7.49
N PHE A 176 6.73 2.68 6.63
CA PHE A 176 5.85 3.73 6.13
C PHE A 176 4.39 3.53 6.54
N ILE A 177 3.64 4.64 6.62
CA ILE A 177 2.24 4.64 7.06
C ILE A 177 1.31 3.89 6.09
N GLY A 178 1.51 4.03 4.79
CA GLY A 178 0.73 3.30 3.78
C GLY A 178 1.11 1.83 3.68
N GLY A 179 2.33 1.47 4.16
CA GLY A 179 2.77 0.09 4.27
C GLY A 179 2.18 -0.65 5.47
N CYS A 180 1.81 0.07 6.54
CA CYS A 180 1.23 -0.54 7.74
C CYS A 180 -0.31 -0.44 7.82
N ALA A 181 -0.97 0.15 6.81
CA ALA A 181 -2.40 0.39 6.88
C ALA A 181 -3.10 0.29 5.53
N SER A 182 -4.40 0.03 5.58
CA SER A 182 -5.29 0.07 4.43
C SER A 182 -6.71 0.36 4.88
N PHE A 183 -7.59 0.67 3.94
CA PHE A 183 -9.01 0.81 4.26
C PHE A 183 -9.88 -0.18 3.49
N ALA A 184 -11.03 -0.50 4.06
CA ALA A 184 -12.09 -1.24 3.42
C ALA A 184 -13.44 -0.55 3.64
N PRO A 185 -14.34 -0.54 2.64
CA PRO A 185 -15.71 -0.08 2.82
C PRO A 185 -16.49 -1.05 3.72
N ARG A 186 -17.27 -0.53 4.66
CA ARG A 186 -18.09 -1.36 5.56
C ARG A 186 -19.44 -0.71 5.83
N GLY A 187 -20.50 -1.25 5.25
CA GLY A 187 -21.89 -0.99 5.67
C GLY A 187 -22.28 0.49 5.87
N GLY A 188 -21.73 1.40 5.09
CA GLY A 188 -21.97 2.85 5.20
C GLY A 188 -20.90 3.66 5.96
N MET A 189 -19.93 3.01 6.60
CA MET A 189 -18.75 3.65 7.18
C MET A 189 -17.50 2.88 6.71
N ASN A 190 -16.51 3.61 6.22
CA ASN A 190 -15.24 3.03 5.84
C ASN A 190 -14.39 2.73 7.09
N THR A 191 -13.58 1.71 7.03
CA THR A 191 -12.71 1.33 8.15
C THR A 191 -11.25 1.30 7.70
N VAL A 192 -10.38 2.02 8.43
CA VAL A 192 -8.93 1.90 8.29
C VAL A 192 -8.43 0.82 9.25
N PHE A 193 -7.72 -0.15 8.69
CA PHE A 193 -7.05 -1.22 9.43
C PHE A 193 -5.57 -0.92 9.53
N PHE A 194 -5.04 -0.87 10.76
CA PHE A 194 -3.61 -0.70 11.02
C PHE A 194 -2.97 -2.03 11.44
N CYS A 195 -1.91 -2.44 10.77
CA CYS A 195 -1.09 -3.58 11.17
C CYS A 195 -0.26 -3.20 12.40
N GLY A 196 -0.79 -3.49 13.58
CA GLY A 196 -0.28 -3.07 14.87
C GLY A 196 -1.23 -2.08 15.58
N ASN A 197 -0.73 -1.47 16.65
CA ASN A 197 -1.47 -0.54 17.49
C ASN A 197 -1.05 0.91 17.20
N LEU A 198 -1.98 1.71 16.70
CA LEU A 198 -1.76 3.11 16.36
C LEU A 198 -1.40 3.98 17.58
N SER A 199 -1.82 3.61 18.79
CA SER A 199 -1.59 4.41 20.01
C SER A 199 -0.10 4.64 20.32
N GLY A 200 0.79 3.80 19.80
CA GLY A 200 2.24 3.97 19.90
C GLY A 200 2.85 5.04 18.98
N HIS A 201 2.07 5.60 18.05
CA HIS A 201 2.53 6.66 17.15
C HIS A 201 2.33 8.04 17.81
N PRO A 202 3.31 8.97 17.78
CA PRO A 202 3.16 10.28 18.42
C PRO A 202 2.01 11.12 17.85
N ASP A 203 1.63 10.89 16.59
CA ASP A 203 0.48 11.55 15.96
C ASP A 203 -0.81 10.71 16.01
N ALA A 204 -0.91 9.67 16.86
CA ALA A 204 -2.07 8.76 16.90
C ALA A 204 -3.41 9.52 16.95
N HIS A 205 -3.57 10.42 17.92
CA HIS A 205 -4.79 11.21 18.06
C HIS A 205 -5.09 12.09 16.81
N ARG A 206 -4.06 12.65 16.17
CA ARG A 206 -4.23 13.44 14.93
C ARG A 206 -4.69 12.55 13.76
N ILE A 207 -4.14 11.32 13.68
CA ILE A 207 -4.52 10.33 12.66
C ILE A 207 -5.97 9.89 12.88
N GLU A 208 -6.35 9.56 14.11
CA GLU A 208 -7.73 9.18 14.47
C GLU A 208 -8.72 10.31 14.15
N SER A 209 -8.41 11.53 14.57
CA SER A 209 -9.26 12.70 14.30
C SER A 209 -9.40 12.99 12.80
N PHE A 210 -8.33 12.79 12.03
CA PHE A 210 -8.35 12.97 10.57
C PHE A 210 -9.16 11.87 9.89
N CYS A 211 -9.05 10.63 10.33
CA CYS A 211 -9.90 9.53 9.86
C CYS A 211 -11.37 9.81 10.14
N ASP A 212 -11.71 10.23 11.36
CA ASP A 212 -13.09 10.56 11.77
C ASP A 212 -13.67 11.71 10.94
N LEU A 213 -12.88 12.78 10.70
CA LEU A 213 -13.26 13.91 9.83
C LEU A 213 -13.67 13.45 8.42
N HIS A 214 -13.04 12.40 7.91
CA HIS A 214 -13.33 11.81 6.60
C HIS A 214 -14.29 10.61 6.66
N ASN A 215 -14.99 10.39 7.78
CA ASN A 215 -15.94 9.29 8.01
C ASN A 215 -15.31 7.89 7.96
N PHE A 216 -14.10 7.75 8.47
CA PHE A 216 -13.43 6.47 8.64
C PHE A 216 -13.33 6.10 10.12
N SER A 217 -13.72 4.87 10.48
CA SER A 217 -13.35 4.27 11.75
C SER A 217 -11.94 3.70 11.70
N VAL A 218 -11.29 3.59 12.85
CA VAL A 218 -9.94 3.02 12.98
C VAL A 218 -10.00 1.70 13.71
N VAL A 219 -9.31 0.68 13.21
CA VAL A 219 -9.16 -0.64 13.82
C VAL A 219 -7.68 -1.00 13.88
N ASN A 220 -7.19 -1.28 15.08
CA ASN A 220 -5.89 -1.88 15.30
C ASN A 220 -5.99 -3.40 15.14
N LEU A 221 -5.21 -3.97 14.22
CA LEU A 221 -5.25 -5.41 13.94
C LEU A 221 -4.54 -6.25 15.02
N SER A 222 -3.58 -5.65 15.73
CA SER A 222 -2.89 -6.29 16.87
C SER A 222 -2.55 -5.26 17.96
N GLN A 223 -2.01 -5.73 19.08
CA GLN A 223 -1.51 -4.87 20.16
C GLN A 223 -0.02 -4.52 20.03
N ASP A 224 0.65 -5.10 19.06
CA ASP A 224 2.07 -4.84 18.79
C ASP A 224 2.28 -3.44 18.21
N ARG A 225 3.56 -3.05 18.07
CA ARG A 225 3.91 -1.79 17.39
C ARG A 225 3.47 -1.85 15.94
N LEU A 226 3.15 -0.67 15.37
CA LEU A 226 2.88 -0.54 13.94
C LEU A 226 4.01 -1.16 13.13
N CYS A 227 3.66 -2.03 12.18
CA CYS A 227 4.59 -2.73 11.32
C CYS A 227 4.22 -2.51 9.86
N ASP A 228 5.22 -2.10 9.08
CA ASP A 228 5.10 -2.00 7.63
C ASP A 228 5.13 -3.40 7.02
N THR A 229 4.06 -3.79 6.38
CA THR A 229 3.85 -5.06 5.69
C THR A 229 3.68 -4.88 4.18
N GLY A 230 4.02 -3.70 3.65
CA GLY A 230 3.86 -3.35 2.24
C GLY A 230 2.41 -3.14 1.83
N THR A 231 1.61 -2.55 2.72
CA THR A 231 0.16 -2.37 2.60
C THR A 231 -0.66 -3.66 2.78
N ILE A 232 -1.96 -3.51 2.89
CA ILE A 232 -2.96 -4.57 2.79
C ILE A 232 -3.87 -4.18 1.63
N PHE A 233 -3.80 -4.84 0.47
CA PHE A 233 -4.78 -4.56 -0.58
C PHE A 233 -6.10 -5.26 -0.26
N MET A 234 -7.17 -4.48 -0.20
CA MET A 234 -8.55 -4.95 0.06
C MET A 234 -9.34 -4.95 -1.25
N ILE A 235 -9.60 -6.13 -1.81
CA ILE A 235 -10.32 -6.32 -3.08
C ILE A 235 -11.54 -7.21 -2.94
#